data_bad45052a75ef40f0efeec332785fe8d
#
_entry.id   bad45052a75ef40f0efeec332785fe8d
#
_cell.length_a   1.000
_cell.length_b   1.000
_cell.length_c   1.000
_cell.angle_alpha   90.00
_cell.angle_beta   90.00
_cell.angle_gamma   90.00
#
_symmetry.space_group_name_H-M   'P 1'
#
loop_
_entity.id
_entity.type
_entity.pdbx_description
1 polymer ?
#
loop_
_entity_poly.entity_id
_entity_poly.type
_entity_poly.pdbx_seq_one_letter_code
_entity_poly.pdbx_strand_id
1 'polypeptide(L)'
;KNDGGQLAVYKEIIKKAGIPDSRKRGDRERVYSPTQFINRFSPDDPSDVVLIDEDHLLLTQKALGYFHDQPQIEAILDRAKVVVAVYDPKQTLETPQHWETPVEDYFADRMAQPPIRLTNQMRLNADRKTVDWIRAFVDDGVILPVHTDSKGYDLRIFDNPRSLDEAIR
;
A
#
# COMPACT_ATOMS: atom_id res chain seq x y z
N LYS A 1 7.45 3.96 8.14
CA LYS A 1 8.49 4.90 7.59
C LYS A 1 7.87 5.56 6.38
N ASN A 2 7.67 6.87 6.44
CA ASN A 2 7.35 7.64 5.24
C ASN A 2 8.53 7.46 4.28
N ASP A 3 8.35 6.69 3.23
CA ASP A 3 9.38 6.56 2.21
C ASP A 3 9.38 7.86 1.39
N GLY A 4 10.33 8.75 1.70
CA GLY A 4 10.51 10.01 0.97
C GLY A 4 10.71 9.79 -0.54
N GLY A 5 11.20 8.60 -0.93
CA GLY A 5 11.30 8.16 -2.30
C GLY A 5 9.93 7.99 -2.98
N GLN A 6 8.97 7.35 -2.32
CA GLN A 6 7.62 7.14 -2.86
C GLN A 6 6.88 8.47 -3.05
N LEU A 7 6.95 9.37 -2.07
CA LEU A 7 6.37 10.72 -2.19
C LEU A 7 6.97 11.50 -3.38
N ALA A 8 8.28 11.40 -3.61
CA ALA A 8 8.93 12.03 -4.74
C ALA A 8 8.44 11.48 -6.08
N VAL A 9 8.24 10.16 -6.17
CA VAL A 9 7.68 9.50 -7.36
C VAL A 9 6.27 10.01 -7.66
N TYR A 10 5.39 10.08 -6.67
CA TYR A 10 4.02 10.60 -6.88
C TYR A 10 4.03 12.07 -7.30
N LYS A 11 4.88 12.90 -6.70
CA LYS A 11 5.04 14.30 -7.12
C LYS A 11 5.50 14.40 -8.58
N GLU A 12 6.38 13.52 -9.02
CA GLU A 12 6.82 13.47 -10.41
C GLU A 12 5.71 12.98 -11.37
N ILE A 13 4.93 11.98 -10.97
CA ILE A 13 3.77 11.48 -11.74
C ILE A 13 2.76 12.60 -11.96
N ILE A 14 2.38 13.32 -10.91
CA ILE A 14 1.45 14.46 -10.99
C ILE A 14 1.99 15.52 -11.93
N LYS A 15 3.27 15.86 -11.82
CA LYS A 15 3.93 16.81 -12.71
C LYS A 15 3.88 16.36 -14.17
N LYS A 16 4.18 15.08 -14.46
CA LYS A 16 4.12 14.51 -15.80
C LYS A 16 2.70 14.43 -16.36
N ALA A 17 1.72 14.21 -15.50
CA ALA A 17 0.30 14.22 -15.86
C ALA A 17 -0.24 15.64 -16.14
N GLY A 18 0.58 16.68 -16.00
CA GLY A 18 0.14 18.07 -16.23
C GLY A 18 -0.83 18.59 -15.16
N ILE A 19 -0.96 17.89 -14.04
CA ILE A 19 -1.77 18.34 -12.90
C ILE A 19 -0.97 19.45 -12.20
N PRO A 20 -1.52 20.66 -12.11
CA PRO A 20 -0.78 21.76 -11.49
C PRO A 20 -0.50 21.43 -10.03
N ASP A 21 0.78 21.33 -9.70
CA ASP A 21 1.24 21.36 -8.33
C ASP A 21 1.07 22.80 -7.87
N SER A 22 0.21 23.01 -6.91
CA SER A 22 -0.20 24.33 -6.49
C SER A 22 0.97 25.07 -5.84
N ARG A 23 1.57 26.00 -6.57
CA ARG A 23 2.71 26.80 -6.11
C ARG A 23 2.31 28.20 -5.61
N LYS A 24 1.02 28.53 -5.67
CA LYS A 24 0.55 29.83 -5.16
C LYS A 24 0.50 29.80 -3.62
N ARG A 25 0.89 30.90 -3.01
CA ARG A 25 0.83 31.06 -1.55
C ARG A 25 -0.63 30.84 -1.09
N GLY A 26 -0.86 29.78 -0.32
CA GLY A 26 -2.20 29.38 0.14
C GLY A 26 -2.78 28.15 -0.56
N ASP A 27 -2.25 27.74 -1.70
CA ASP A 27 -2.67 26.51 -2.36
C ASP A 27 -2.11 25.28 -1.63
N ARG A 28 -2.83 24.17 -1.68
CA ARG A 28 -2.45 22.90 -1.05
C ARG A 28 -1.68 22.03 -2.02
N GLU A 29 -0.62 21.41 -1.57
CA GLU A 29 0.04 20.33 -2.32
C GLU A 29 -0.98 19.23 -2.68
N ARG A 30 -0.63 18.37 -3.64
CA ARG A 30 -1.48 17.23 -4.05
C ARG A 30 -1.03 15.91 -3.46
N VAL A 31 0.20 15.84 -2.98
CA VAL A 31 0.81 14.62 -2.41
C VAL A 31 1.29 14.90 -1.00
N TYR A 32 0.82 14.10 -0.06
CA TYR A 32 1.12 14.21 1.35
C TYR A 32 1.51 12.85 1.93
N SER A 33 2.32 12.86 2.99
CA SER A 33 2.29 11.73 3.91
C SER A 33 1.00 11.76 4.75
N PRO A 34 0.57 10.62 5.33
CA PRO A 34 -0.65 10.58 6.14
C PRO A 34 -0.70 11.64 7.23
N THR A 35 0.36 11.76 8.03
CA THR A 35 0.46 12.76 9.11
C THR A 35 0.46 14.19 8.57
N GLN A 36 1.13 14.46 7.44
CA GLN A 36 1.10 15.80 6.82
C GLN A 36 -0.31 16.17 6.35
N PHE A 37 -1.04 15.21 5.75
CA PHE A 37 -2.43 15.43 5.34
C PHE A 37 -3.32 15.76 6.55
N ILE A 38 -3.26 14.95 7.61
CA ILE A 38 -4.05 15.12 8.83
C ILE A 38 -3.79 16.48 9.48
N ASN A 39 -2.54 16.96 9.48
CA ASN A 39 -2.17 18.26 10.04
C ASN A 39 -2.52 19.45 9.12
N ARG A 40 -2.70 19.22 7.83
CA ARG A 40 -2.95 20.29 6.84
C ARG A 40 -4.43 20.55 6.59
N PHE A 41 -5.26 19.52 6.67
CA PHE A 41 -6.69 19.59 6.45
C PHE A 41 -7.44 19.54 7.79
N SER A 42 -8.64 20.10 7.83
CA SER A 42 -9.52 20.01 8.99
C SER A 42 -10.88 19.42 8.59
N PRO A 43 -11.66 18.89 9.54
CA PRO A 43 -13.02 18.46 9.27
C PRO A 43 -13.93 19.58 8.73
N ASP A 44 -13.66 20.84 9.08
CA ASP A 44 -14.43 22.00 8.62
C ASP A 44 -14.06 22.42 7.19
N ASP A 45 -12.91 21.99 6.68
CA ASP A 45 -12.43 22.29 5.33
C ASP A 45 -11.81 21.02 4.70
N PRO A 46 -12.68 20.02 4.42
CA PRO A 46 -12.22 18.71 3.94
C PRO A 46 -11.77 18.76 2.48
N SER A 47 -10.89 17.84 2.12
CA SER A 47 -10.54 17.55 0.72
C SER A 47 -11.74 16.91 0.00
N ASP A 48 -11.93 17.19 -1.28
CA ASP A 48 -13.00 16.55 -2.06
C ASP A 48 -12.77 15.06 -2.25
N VAL A 49 -11.55 14.67 -2.63
CA VAL A 49 -11.17 13.28 -2.87
C VAL A 49 -9.76 13.02 -2.34
N VAL A 50 -9.58 11.92 -1.65
CA VAL A 50 -8.28 11.41 -1.21
C VAL A 50 -8.07 10.01 -1.78
N LEU A 51 -6.94 9.80 -2.44
CA LEU A 51 -6.48 8.50 -2.87
C LEU A 51 -5.37 8.04 -1.92
N ILE A 52 -5.54 6.88 -1.31
CA ILE A 52 -4.55 6.29 -0.40
C ILE A 52 -3.96 5.07 -1.10
N ASP A 53 -2.67 5.10 -1.34
CA ASP A 53 -1.92 3.92 -1.75
C ASP A 53 -1.26 3.28 -0.53
N GLU A 54 -1.19 1.95 -0.51
CA GLU A 54 -0.63 1.16 0.59
C GLU A 54 -1.30 1.46 1.95
N ASP A 55 -2.63 1.48 2.00
CA ASP A 55 -3.42 1.79 3.20
C ASP A 55 -3.06 0.89 4.40
N HIS A 56 -2.59 -0.34 4.16
CA HIS A 56 -2.09 -1.27 5.18
C HIS A 56 -0.86 -0.74 5.96
N LEU A 57 -0.21 0.33 5.48
CA LEU A 57 0.89 1.01 6.18
C LEU A 57 0.42 2.14 7.10
N LEU A 58 -0.87 2.46 7.11
CA LEU A 58 -1.43 3.45 8.02
C LEU A 58 -1.40 2.94 9.47
N LEU A 59 -1.16 3.86 10.39
CA LEU A 59 -1.13 3.56 11.81
C LEU A 59 -2.55 3.40 12.37
N THR A 60 -2.80 2.31 13.06
CA THR A 60 -4.08 2.01 13.73
C THR A 60 -4.10 2.51 15.18
N GLN A 61 -2.94 2.86 15.72
CA GLN A 61 -2.74 3.33 17.10
C GLN A 61 -1.63 4.36 17.19
N LYS A 62 -1.43 4.94 18.36
CA LYS A 62 -0.32 5.88 18.62
C LYS A 62 1.04 5.25 18.31
N ALA A 63 1.86 6.00 17.61
CA ALA A 63 3.25 5.62 17.31
C ALA A 63 4.11 6.87 17.17
N LEU A 64 5.43 6.69 17.02
CA LEU A 64 6.37 7.79 16.83
C LEU A 64 5.97 8.64 15.60
N GLY A 65 5.71 9.91 15.84
CA GLY A 65 5.26 10.85 14.80
C GLY A 65 3.74 10.88 14.57
N TYR A 66 2.97 10.08 15.31
CA TYR A 66 1.51 10.09 15.28
C TYR A 66 0.94 9.88 16.70
N PHE A 67 0.43 10.94 17.31
CA PHE A 67 -0.01 10.95 18.72
C PHE A 67 -1.53 11.10 18.89
N HIS A 68 -2.32 10.90 17.84
CA HIS A 68 -3.77 10.92 17.90
C HIS A 68 -4.33 9.63 18.50
N ASP A 69 -5.52 9.74 19.12
CA ASP A 69 -6.21 8.60 19.78
C ASP A 69 -7.03 7.73 18.81
N GLN A 70 -7.07 8.07 17.52
CA GLN A 70 -7.81 7.34 16.49
C GLN A 70 -6.86 6.83 15.41
N PRO A 71 -7.21 5.76 14.65
CA PRO A 71 -6.44 5.32 13.49
C PRO A 71 -6.24 6.43 12.47
N GLN A 72 -5.12 6.41 11.74
CA GLN A 72 -4.84 7.42 10.71
C GLN A 72 -5.92 7.48 9.62
N ILE A 73 -6.47 6.33 9.23
CA ILE A 73 -7.55 6.29 8.24
C ILE A 73 -8.80 7.04 8.74
N GLU A 74 -9.15 6.92 10.02
CA GLU A 74 -10.27 7.66 10.61
C GLU A 74 -10.02 9.17 10.56
N ALA A 75 -8.83 9.60 10.95
CA ALA A 75 -8.44 10.99 10.89
C ALA A 75 -8.44 11.55 9.45
N ILE A 76 -8.17 10.70 8.45
CA ILE A 76 -8.27 11.06 7.03
C ILE A 76 -9.73 11.14 6.58
N LEU A 77 -10.57 10.16 6.98
CA LEU A 77 -12.00 10.14 6.67
C LEU A 77 -12.73 11.38 7.22
N ASP A 78 -12.36 11.86 8.40
CA ASP A 78 -12.91 13.11 8.97
C ASP A 78 -12.57 14.35 8.11
N ARG A 79 -11.54 14.27 7.25
CA ARG A 79 -10.96 15.38 6.47
C ARG A 79 -11.10 15.21 4.96
N ALA A 80 -11.92 14.28 4.52
CA ALA A 80 -12.16 14.00 3.11
C ALA A 80 -13.62 13.67 2.87
N LYS A 81 -14.18 14.16 1.77
CA LYS A 81 -15.56 13.83 1.36
C LYS A 81 -15.64 12.43 0.76
N VAL A 82 -14.60 12.03 0.02
CA VAL A 82 -14.48 10.72 -0.60
C VAL A 82 -13.06 10.20 -0.39
N VAL A 83 -12.95 8.97 0.05
CA VAL A 83 -11.66 8.25 0.18
C VAL A 83 -11.69 7.00 -0.68
N VAL A 84 -10.65 6.81 -1.48
CA VAL A 84 -10.37 5.58 -2.20
C VAL A 84 -9.05 5.03 -1.68
N ALA A 85 -9.08 3.86 -1.04
CA ALA A 85 -7.91 3.24 -0.44
C ALA A 85 -7.56 1.92 -1.13
N VAL A 86 -6.26 1.68 -1.32
CA VAL A 86 -5.72 0.40 -1.80
C VAL A 86 -5.08 -0.31 -0.62
N TYR A 87 -5.65 -1.44 -0.24
CA TYR A 87 -5.28 -2.20 0.96
C TYR A 87 -4.88 -3.63 0.61
N ASP A 88 -3.76 -4.09 1.18
CA ASP A 88 -3.35 -5.50 1.11
C ASP A 88 -3.23 -6.07 2.55
N PRO A 89 -4.15 -6.94 2.98
CA PRO A 89 -4.16 -7.48 4.34
C PRO A 89 -2.94 -8.35 4.67
N LYS A 90 -2.18 -8.78 3.65
CA LYS A 90 -1.01 -9.64 3.83
C LYS A 90 0.32 -8.87 3.93
N GLN A 91 0.29 -7.54 3.81
CA GLN A 91 1.48 -6.68 3.82
C GLN A 91 1.61 -5.81 5.08
N THR A 92 0.97 -6.16 6.18
CA THR A 92 1.18 -5.48 7.47
C THR A 92 2.61 -5.74 7.95
N LEU A 93 3.40 -4.67 8.11
CA LEU A 93 4.83 -4.75 8.42
C LEU A 93 5.15 -4.49 9.89
N GLU A 94 4.36 -3.68 10.57
CA GLU A 94 4.62 -3.23 11.94
C GLU A 94 3.38 -3.41 12.82
N THR A 95 3.60 -3.68 14.12
CA THR A 95 2.50 -3.82 15.10
C THR A 95 1.52 -2.63 15.12
N PRO A 96 1.96 -1.36 15.03
CA PRO A 96 1.04 -0.22 15.00
C PRO A 96 0.16 -0.11 13.74
N GLN A 97 0.36 -0.99 12.74
CA GLN A 97 -0.41 -1.06 11.50
C GLN A 97 -1.42 -2.21 11.51
N HIS A 98 -1.38 -3.04 12.55
CA HIS A 98 -2.25 -4.22 12.66
C HIS A 98 -3.67 -3.83 13.06
N TRP A 99 -4.65 -4.41 12.38
CA TRP A 99 -6.06 -4.35 12.73
C TRP A 99 -6.48 -5.60 13.50
N GLU A 100 -7.08 -5.43 14.66
CA GLU A 100 -7.65 -6.55 15.43
C GLU A 100 -8.91 -7.12 14.75
N THR A 101 -9.66 -6.28 14.06
CA THR A 101 -10.83 -6.67 13.26
C THR A 101 -10.48 -6.52 11.78
N PRO A 102 -10.93 -7.42 10.90
CA PRO A 102 -10.75 -7.24 9.46
C PRO A 102 -11.23 -5.85 9.01
N VAL A 103 -10.44 -5.17 8.19
CA VAL A 103 -10.74 -3.80 7.74
C VAL A 103 -12.10 -3.70 7.05
N GLU A 104 -12.50 -4.72 6.30
CA GLU A 104 -13.81 -4.79 5.64
C GLU A 104 -14.96 -4.78 6.65
N ASP A 105 -14.81 -5.50 7.76
CA ASP A 105 -15.83 -5.56 8.82
C ASP A 105 -15.84 -4.24 9.61
N TYR A 106 -14.67 -3.66 9.86
CA TYR A 106 -14.56 -2.39 10.58
C TYR A 106 -15.24 -1.23 9.84
N PHE A 107 -15.16 -1.19 8.52
CA PHE A 107 -15.75 -0.13 7.69
C PHE A 107 -17.06 -0.53 7.00
N ALA A 108 -17.64 -1.69 7.29
CA ALA A 108 -18.82 -2.21 6.60
C ALA A 108 -19.96 -1.20 6.43
N ASP A 109 -20.27 -0.45 7.49
CA ASP A 109 -21.37 0.54 7.50
C ASP A 109 -21.01 1.87 6.84
N ARG A 110 -19.74 2.07 6.47
CA ARG A 110 -19.24 3.34 5.89
C ARG A 110 -18.75 3.20 4.45
N MET A 111 -18.61 1.99 3.95
CA MET A 111 -18.26 1.76 2.57
C MET A 111 -19.43 2.07 1.65
N ALA A 112 -19.22 2.99 0.70
CA ALA A 112 -20.22 3.34 -0.31
C ALA A 112 -20.45 2.19 -1.33
N GLN A 113 -19.47 1.31 -1.50
CA GLN A 113 -19.48 0.16 -2.39
C GLN A 113 -18.73 -1.01 -1.75
N PRO A 114 -19.09 -2.26 -2.06
CA PRO A 114 -18.29 -3.42 -1.67
C PRO A 114 -16.84 -3.30 -2.18
N PRO A 115 -15.86 -3.85 -1.44
CA PRO A 115 -14.47 -3.82 -1.87
C PRO A 115 -14.25 -4.45 -3.24
N ILE A 116 -13.49 -3.79 -4.10
CA ILE A 116 -13.06 -4.34 -5.38
C ILE A 116 -11.81 -5.19 -5.15
N ARG A 117 -11.92 -6.50 -5.34
CA ARG A 117 -10.82 -7.44 -5.16
C ARG A 117 -10.00 -7.59 -6.44
N LEU A 118 -8.73 -7.17 -6.40
CA LEU A 118 -7.80 -7.38 -7.48
C LEU A 118 -7.15 -8.76 -7.33
N THR A 119 -7.53 -9.71 -8.18
CA THR A 119 -7.06 -11.11 -8.09
C THR A 119 -6.02 -11.47 -9.12
N ASN A 120 -5.86 -10.66 -10.18
CA ASN A 120 -4.94 -10.94 -11.26
C ASN A 120 -3.51 -10.52 -10.90
N GLN A 121 -2.59 -11.46 -10.97
CA GLN A 121 -1.16 -11.18 -10.86
C GLN A 121 -0.61 -10.73 -12.23
N MET A 122 -0.13 -9.47 -12.33
CA MET A 122 0.39 -8.87 -13.57
C MET A 122 1.86 -8.45 -13.49
N ARG A 123 2.50 -8.59 -12.32
CA ARG A 123 3.90 -8.18 -12.11
C ARG A 123 4.90 -9.27 -12.52
N LEU A 124 4.51 -10.54 -12.41
CA LEU A 124 5.37 -11.68 -12.77
C LEU A 124 5.09 -12.08 -14.21
N ASN A 125 6.07 -11.95 -15.10
CA ASN A 125 6.00 -12.50 -16.45
C ASN A 125 6.44 -13.95 -16.44
N ALA A 126 5.64 -14.79 -15.79
CA ALA A 126 5.88 -16.22 -15.62
C ALA A 126 4.71 -17.04 -16.18
N ASP A 127 4.90 -18.33 -16.39
CA ASP A 127 3.80 -19.22 -16.71
C ASP A 127 2.91 -19.48 -15.48
N ARG A 128 1.75 -20.09 -15.73
CA ARG A 128 0.76 -20.29 -14.65
C ARG A 128 1.30 -21.20 -13.54
N LYS A 129 2.08 -22.22 -13.87
CA LYS A 129 2.62 -23.15 -12.87
C LYS A 129 3.61 -22.45 -11.93
N THR A 130 4.42 -21.53 -12.45
CA THR A 130 5.33 -20.71 -11.65
C THR A 130 4.55 -19.77 -10.75
N VAL A 131 3.52 -19.11 -11.26
CA VAL A 131 2.65 -18.25 -10.45
C VAL A 131 1.94 -19.02 -9.35
N ASP A 132 1.40 -20.21 -9.67
CA ASP A 132 0.73 -21.08 -8.70
C ASP A 132 1.73 -21.60 -7.64
N TRP A 133 2.97 -21.91 -8.02
CA TRP A 133 4.04 -22.27 -7.10
C TRP A 133 4.36 -21.13 -6.11
N ILE A 134 4.53 -19.91 -6.62
CA ILE A 134 4.82 -18.74 -5.79
C ILE A 134 3.65 -18.47 -4.82
N ARG A 135 2.41 -18.59 -5.28
CA ARG A 135 1.23 -18.44 -4.43
C ARG A 135 1.15 -19.50 -3.34
N ALA A 136 1.36 -20.78 -3.69
CA ALA A 136 1.38 -21.86 -2.69
C ALA A 136 2.42 -21.59 -1.60
N PHE A 137 3.59 -21.08 -1.98
CA PHE A 137 4.64 -20.74 -1.02
C PHE A 137 4.28 -19.51 -0.18
N VAL A 138 3.85 -18.42 -0.79
CA VAL A 138 3.61 -17.13 -0.10
C VAL A 138 2.28 -17.15 0.67
N ASP A 139 1.22 -17.72 0.09
CA ASP A 139 -0.11 -17.70 0.67
C ASP A 139 -0.36 -18.84 1.66
N ASP A 140 0.16 -20.04 1.34
CA ASP A 140 -0.17 -21.27 2.07
C ASP A 140 1.04 -21.85 2.82
N GLY A 141 2.25 -21.31 2.64
CA GLY A 141 3.49 -21.84 3.22
C GLY A 141 3.90 -23.21 2.67
N VAL A 142 3.42 -23.56 1.48
CA VAL A 142 3.66 -24.87 0.85
C VAL A 142 4.74 -24.77 -0.23
N ILE A 143 5.80 -25.59 -0.10
CA ILE A 143 6.85 -25.70 -1.10
C ILE A 143 6.49 -26.83 -2.06
N LEU A 144 6.16 -26.49 -3.30
CA LEU A 144 5.92 -27.45 -4.38
C LEU A 144 7.23 -27.76 -5.11
N PRO A 145 7.29 -28.86 -5.91
CA PRO A 145 8.44 -29.11 -6.78
C PRO A 145 8.65 -27.95 -7.77
N VAL A 146 9.90 -27.49 -7.89
CA VAL A 146 10.27 -26.47 -8.88
C VAL A 146 10.23 -27.08 -10.27
N HIS A 147 9.70 -26.36 -11.24
CA HIS A 147 9.65 -26.75 -12.64
C HIS A 147 10.31 -25.68 -13.53
N THR A 148 10.59 -26.05 -14.78
CA THR A 148 11.07 -25.08 -15.77
C THR A 148 9.91 -24.25 -16.29
N ASP A 149 10.01 -22.94 -16.14
CA ASP A 149 9.01 -21.99 -16.62
C ASP A 149 9.03 -21.88 -18.15
N SER A 150 7.87 -21.98 -18.78
CA SER A 150 7.75 -21.93 -20.25
C SER A 150 7.98 -20.53 -20.84
N LYS A 151 7.91 -19.49 -20.03
CA LYS A 151 8.19 -18.09 -20.41
C LYS A 151 9.60 -17.63 -20.05
N GLY A 152 10.42 -18.51 -19.46
CA GLY A 152 11.79 -18.21 -19.10
C GLY A 152 11.96 -17.53 -17.75
N TYR A 153 10.94 -17.56 -16.87
CA TYR A 153 11.09 -17.11 -15.50
C TYR A 153 12.01 -18.07 -14.74
N ASP A 154 13.08 -17.55 -14.14
CA ASP A 154 14.08 -18.36 -13.46
C ASP A 154 13.82 -18.36 -11.94
N LEU A 155 13.20 -19.45 -11.46
CA LEU A 155 12.96 -19.68 -10.04
C LEU A 155 14.04 -20.62 -9.51
N ARG A 156 14.83 -20.13 -8.55
CA ARG A 156 15.93 -20.89 -7.94
C ARG A 156 15.79 -20.97 -6.43
N ILE A 157 16.16 -22.12 -5.90
CA ILE A 157 16.30 -22.35 -4.46
C ILE A 157 17.77 -22.62 -4.18
N PHE A 158 18.33 -21.98 -3.14
CA PHE A 158 19.72 -22.11 -2.76
C PHE A 158 19.84 -22.75 -1.38
N ASP A 159 20.80 -23.67 -1.22
CA ASP A 159 21.05 -24.38 0.03
C ASP A 159 21.63 -23.49 1.13
N ASN A 160 22.22 -22.36 0.76
CA ASN A 160 22.85 -21.44 1.68
C ASN A 160 22.85 -19.99 1.18
N PRO A 161 22.97 -19.00 2.08
CA PRO A 161 22.94 -17.56 1.72
C PRO A 161 24.09 -17.12 0.82
N ARG A 162 25.25 -17.79 0.88
CA ARG A 162 26.41 -17.43 0.05
C ARG A 162 26.15 -17.69 -1.42
N SER A 163 25.59 -18.87 -1.74
CA SER A 163 25.23 -19.22 -3.12
C SER A 163 24.15 -18.30 -3.68
N LEU A 164 23.23 -17.83 -2.83
CA LEU A 164 22.24 -16.81 -3.21
C LEU A 164 22.91 -15.46 -3.53
N ASP A 165 23.81 -14.99 -2.68
CA ASP A 165 24.55 -13.71 -2.90
C ASP A 165 25.40 -13.77 -4.18
N GLU A 166 26.07 -14.89 -4.45
CA GLU A 166 26.87 -15.11 -5.68
C GLU A 166 26.00 -15.10 -6.94
N ALA A 167 24.73 -15.55 -6.85
CA ALA A 167 23.81 -15.57 -7.99
C ALA A 167 23.13 -14.22 -8.27
N ILE A 168 23.09 -13.32 -7.29
CA ILE A 168 22.51 -11.97 -7.43
C ILE A 168 23.51 -10.95 -7.98
N ARG A 169 24.82 -11.18 -7.78
CA ARG A 169 25.90 -10.32 -8.28
C ARG A 169 26.17 -10.53 -9.77
#